data_0d2d0e15761ed03bc03b2d18833a689f
#
_entry.id   0d2d0e15761ed03bc03b2d18833a689f
#
_cell.length_a   1.000
_cell.length_b   1.000
_cell.length_c   1.000
_cell.angle_alpha   90.00
_cell.angle_beta   90.00
_cell.angle_gamma   90.00
#
_symmetry.space_group_name_H-M   'P 1'
#
loop_
_entity.id
_entity.type
_entity.pdbx_description
1 polymer ?
#
loop_
_entity_poly.entity_id
_entity_poly.type
_entity_poly.pdbx_seq_one_letter_code
_entity_poly.pdbx_strand_id
1 'polypeptide(L)'
;MLQTRRPALSGNALKGIAILAMTLDHLTWTLWPGYATDWWVLVCHVLGRVTAPIMWFFIVEGYHYTHDVKKYAARLFALALISHFAYDFCFGIPFVPLSTGPFNQTGVVWSLAWGLVLLVIHDDARLKDWVKIA
;
A
#
# COMPACT_ATOMS: atom_id res chain seq x y z
N MET A 1 -19.92 -15.83 -28.58
CA MET A 1 -18.48 -15.52 -28.52
C MET A 1 -18.29 -14.28 -27.65
N LEU A 2 -17.90 -14.44 -26.40
CA LEU A 2 -17.53 -13.33 -25.53
C LEU A 2 -16.15 -12.82 -25.99
N GLN A 3 -16.14 -11.70 -26.66
CA GLN A 3 -14.90 -10.97 -26.97
C GLN A 3 -14.28 -10.54 -25.62
N THR A 4 -13.24 -11.24 -25.19
CA THR A 4 -12.40 -10.80 -24.07
C THR A 4 -11.74 -9.48 -24.49
N ARG A 5 -12.32 -8.36 -24.10
CA ARG A 5 -11.68 -7.05 -24.24
C ARG A 5 -10.34 -7.14 -23.52
N ARG A 6 -9.24 -7.03 -24.25
CA ARG A 6 -7.92 -6.89 -23.65
C ARG A 6 -7.96 -5.66 -22.75
N PRO A 7 -7.51 -5.75 -21.50
CA PRO A 7 -7.49 -4.58 -20.62
C PRO A 7 -6.68 -3.48 -21.31
N ALA A 8 -7.16 -2.25 -21.27
CA ALA A 8 -6.54 -1.10 -21.90
C ALA A 8 -5.11 -0.83 -21.38
N LEU A 9 -4.81 -1.27 -20.16
CA LEU A 9 -3.50 -1.18 -19.53
C LEU A 9 -3.06 -2.56 -19.05
N SER A 10 -1.78 -2.90 -19.29
CA SER A 10 -1.19 -4.11 -18.75
C SER A 10 -0.92 -3.93 -17.24
N GLY A 11 -0.91 -5.03 -16.46
CA GLY A 11 -0.56 -4.99 -15.04
C GLY A 11 0.80 -4.34 -14.77
N ASN A 12 1.78 -4.53 -15.69
CA ASN A 12 3.08 -3.88 -15.57
C ASN A 12 3.01 -2.36 -15.80
N ALA A 13 2.15 -1.90 -16.70
CA ALA A 13 1.93 -0.46 -16.91
C ALA A 13 1.29 0.18 -15.67
N LEU A 14 0.30 -0.48 -15.06
CA LEU A 14 -0.31 -0.01 -13.81
C LEU A 14 0.70 0.07 -12.66
N LYS A 15 1.59 -0.94 -12.52
CA LYS A 15 2.68 -0.91 -11.54
C LYS A 15 3.63 0.26 -11.79
N GLY A 16 3.99 0.51 -13.05
CA GLY A 16 4.82 1.65 -13.44
C GLY A 16 4.17 2.99 -13.05
N ILE A 17 2.89 3.16 -13.34
CA ILE A 17 2.13 4.36 -12.97
C ILE A 17 2.11 4.54 -11.45
N ALA A 18 1.85 3.49 -10.69
CA ALA A 18 1.83 3.54 -9.22
C ALA A 18 3.20 3.94 -8.65
N ILE A 19 4.30 3.39 -9.17
CA ILE A 19 5.67 3.71 -8.73
C ILE A 19 5.98 5.18 -9.04
N LEU A 20 5.67 5.66 -10.24
CA LEU A 20 5.91 7.06 -10.62
C LEU A 20 5.09 8.03 -9.76
N ALA A 21 3.80 7.73 -9.55
CA ALA A 21 2.92 8.55 -8.71
C ALA A 21 3.42 8.60 -7.25
N MET A 22 3.82 7.46 -6.70
CA MET A 22 4.40 7.36 -5.36
C MET A 22 5.71 8.15 -5.25
N THR A 23 6.59 8.01 -6.24
CA THR A 23 7.86 8.74 -6.25
C THR A 23 7.64 10.23 -6.30
N LEU A 24 6.70 10.70 -7.14
CA LEU A 24 6.32 12.10 -7.23
C LEU A 24 5.83 12.64 -5.87
N ASP A 25 4.94 11.91 -5.20
CA ASP A 25 4.42 12.29 -3.89
C ASP A 25 5.52 12.40 -2.84
N HIS A 26 6.40 11.40 -2.74
CA HIS A 26 7.49 11.39 -1.76
C HIS A 26 8.54 12.48 -2.04
N LEU A 27 8.88 12.73 -3.31
CA LEU A 27 9.77 13.84 -3.67
C LEU A 27 9.15 15.19 -3.31
N THR A 28 7.85 15.34 -3.54
CA THR A 28 7.14 16.58 -3.17
C THR A 28 7.17 16.79 -1.65
N TRP A 29 6.92 15.77 -0.84
CA TRP A 29 7.06 15.85 0.61
C TRP A 29 8.47 16.18 1.09
N THR A 30 9.49 15.65 0.42
CA THR A 30 10.89 15.86 0.80
C THR A 30 11.37 17.27 0.46
N LEU A 31 10.97 17.77 -0.72
CA LEU A 31 11.41 19.08 -1.21
C LEU A 31 10.59 20.25 -0.64
N TRP A 32 9.31 20.01 -0.34
CA TRP A 32 8.38 20.98 0.26
C TRP A 32 7.71 20.38 1.49
N PRO A 33 8.47 20.26 2.62
CA PRO A 33 7.94 19.67 3.84
C PRO A 33 6.84 20.54 4.44
N GLY A 34 5.79 19.91 4.91
CA GLY A 34 4.61 20.56 5.44
C GLY A 34 3.47 20.61 4.43
N TYR A 35 2.32 21.07 4.90
CA TYR A 35 1.15 21.26 4.02
C TYR A 35 1.28 22.60 3.29
N ALA A 36 2.20 22.68 2.32
CA ALA A 36 2.27 23.85 1.45
C ALA A 36 0.95 23.99 0.70
N THR A 37 0.37 25.19 0.75
CA THR A 37 -0.93 25.51 0.15
C THR A 37 -0.84 25.81 -1.34
N ASP A 38 0.36 25.69 -1.93
CA ASP A 38 0.56 25.87 -3.36
C ASP A 38 -0.21 24.84 -4.15
N TRP A 39 -1.00 25.30 -5.10
CA TRP A 39 -1.90 24.45 -5.88
C TRP A 39 -1.20 23.28 -6.60
N TRP A 40 0.02 23.49 -7.08
CA TRP A 40 0.79 22.46 -7.78
C TRP A 40 1.29 21.36 -6.83
N VAL A 41 1.67 21.72 -5.59
CA VAL A 41 2.02 20.75 -4.53
C VAL A 41 0.82 19.87 -4.20
N LEU A 42 -0.34 20.49 -4.07
CA LEU A 42 -1.60 19.77 -3.84
C LEU A 42 -1.90 18.78 -4.98
N VAL A 43 -1.71 19.21 -6.23
CA VAL A 43 -1.90 18.33 -7.41
C VAL A 43 -0.95 17.14 -7.36
N CYS A 44 0.33 17.34 -7.02
CA CYS A 44 1.28 16.24 -6.87
C CYS A 44 0.84 15.23 -5.79
N HIS A 45 0.35 15.71 -4.64
CA HIS A 45 -0.16 14.83 -3.59
C HIS A 45 -1.44 14.09 -4.01
N VAL A 46 -2.35 14.74 -4.71
CA VAL A 46 -3.57 14.08 -5.24
C VAL A 46 -3.20 12.99 -6.25
N LEU A 47 -2.25 13.26 -7.14
CA LEU A 47 -1.76 12.25 -8.08
C LEU A 47 -1.10 11.08 -7.36
N GLY A 48 -0.32 11.35 -6.31
CA GLY A 48 0.29 10.31 -5.48
C GLY A 48 -0.73 9.39 -4.80
N ARG A 49 -1.91 9.90 -4.44
CA ARG A 49 -2.98 9.11 -3.83
C ARG A 49 -3.53 8.01 -4.74
N VAL A 50 -3.36 8.10 -6.05
CA VAL A 50 -3.75 7.05 -7.01
C VAL A 50 -2.97 5.75 -6.77
N THR A 51 -1.79 5.83 -6.19
CA THR A 51 -0.96 4.66 -5.85
C THR A 51 -1.67 3.67 -4.93
N ALA A 52 -2.38 4.14 -3.90
CA ALA A 52 -2.99 3.30 -2.89
C ALA A 52 -4.02 2.32 -3.48
N PRO A 53 -5.05 2.74 -4.24
CA PRO A 53 -6.01 1.81 -4.83
C PRO A 53 -5.36 0.83 -5.83
N ILE A 54 -4.35 1.25 -6.58
CA ILE A 54 -3.63 0.36 -7.50
C ILE A 54 -2.89 -0.72 -6.70
N MET A 55 -2.21 -0.37 -5.62
CA MET A 55 -1.48 -1.33 -4.79
C MET A 55 -2.43 -2.29 -4.07
N TRP A 56 -3.58 -1.81 -3.58
CA TRP A 56 -4.62 -2.68 -3.01
C TRP A 56 -5.13 -3.69 -4.03
N PHE A 57 -5.39 -3.26 -5.26
CA PHE A 57 -5.76 -4.17 -6.34
C PHE A 57 -4.71 -5.27 -6.54
N PHE A 58 -3.42 -4.93 -6.57
CA PHE A 58 -2.36 -5.93 -6.73
C PHE A 58 -2.19 -6.86 -5.53
N ILE A 59 -2.52 -6.42 -4.31
CA ILE A 59 -2.53 -7.31 -3.14
C ILE A 59 -3.63 -8.37 -3.30
N VAL A 60 -4.84 -7.96 -3.71
CA VAL A 60 -5.96 -8.88 -3.94
C VAL A 60 -5.64 -9.83 -5.10
N GLU A 61 -5.13 -9.32 -6.22
CA GLU A 61 -4.70 -10.12 -7.35
C GLU A 61 -3.61 -11.12 -6.93
N GLY A 62 -2.58 -10.65 -6.23
CA GLY A 62 -1.50 -11.50 -5.72
C GLY A 62 -1.99 -12.57 -4.76
N TYR A 63 -2.97 -12.27 -3.91
CA TYR A 63 -3.60 -13.25 -3.02
C TYR A 63 -4.28 -14.38 -3.80
N HIS A 64 -5.03 -14.07 -4.84
CA HIS A 64 -5.74 -15.08 -5.64
C HIS A 64 -4.80 -15.94 -6.50
N TYR A 65 -3.68 -15.40 -6.95
CA TYR A 65 -2.73 -16.12 -7.81
C TYR A 65 -1.58 -16.78 -7.05
N THR A 66 -1.40 -16.49 -5.76
CA THR A 66 -0.28 -17.08 -5.00
C THR A 66 -0.59 -18.52 -4.59
N HIS A 67 0.40 -19.40 -4.78
CA HIS A 67 0.29 -20.79 -4.31
C HIS A 67 0.51 -20.90 -2.79
N ASP A 68 1.28 -19.99 -2.20
CA ASP A 68 1.64 -20.01 -0.78
C ASP A 68 1.44 -18.62 -0.16
N VAL A 69 0.25 -18.44 0.41
CA VAL A 69 -0.16 -17.17 1.06
C VAL A 69 0.74 -16.82 2.25
N LYS A 70 1.26 -17.83 2.98
CA LYS A 70 2.15 -17.59 4.13
C LYS A 70 3.47 -16.97 3.68
N LYS A 71 4.08 -17.50 2.61
CA LYS A 71 5.30 -16.91 2.03
C LYS A 71 5.04 -15.53 1.45
N TYR A 72 3.87 -15.33 0.83
CA TYR A 72 3.48 -14.02 0.31
C TYR A 72 3.37 -13.01 1.44
N ALA A 73 2.64 -13.33 2.51
CA ALA A 73 2.52 -12.49 3.70
C ALA A 73 3.89 -12.21 4.34
N ALA A 74 4.73 -13.23 4.53
CA ALA A 74 6.06 -13.05 5.12
C ALA A 74 6.94 -12.09 4.30
N ARG A 75 6.92 -12.18 2.97
CA ARG A 75 7.64 -11.24 2.10
C ARG A 75 7.10 -9.83 2.19
N LEU A 76 5.79 -9.67 2.28
CA LEU A 76 5.14 -8.38 2.38
C LEU A 76 5.43 -7.72 3.74
N PHE A 77 5.38 -8.48 4.84
CA PHE A 77 5.77 -7.98 6.16
C PHE A 77 7.27 -7.65 6.26
N ALA A 78 8.13 -8.46 5.66
CA ALA A 78 9.57 -8.15 5.59
C ALA A 78 9.81 -6.85 4.82
N LEU A 79 9.13 -6.66 3.68
CA LEU A 79 9.20 -5.42 2.92
C LEU A 79 8.63 -4.23 3.73
N ALA A 80 7.53 -4.43 4.46
CA ALA A 80 6.94 -3.41 5.33
C ALA A 80 7.92 -2.97 6.43
N LEU A 81 8.64 -3.92 7.02
CA LEU A 81 9.65 -3.63 8.04
C LEU A 81 10.83 -2.83 7.46
N ILE A 82 11.37 -3.25 6.33
CA ILE A 82 12.48 -2.56 5.66
C ILE A 82 12.04 -1.14 5.24
N SER A 83 10.87 -1.02 4.64
CA SER A 83 10.35 0.27 4.17
C SER A 83 10.01 1.22 5.31
N HIS A 84 9.66 0.69 6.49
CA HIS A 84 9.40 1.51 7.68
C HIS A 84 10.65 2.29 8.10
N PHE A 85 11.80 1.62 8.22
CA PHE A 85 13.04 2.31 8.57
C PHE A 85 13.45 3.35 7.53
N ALA A 86 13.31 3.04 6.25
CA ALA A 86 13.62 3.98 5.18
C ALA A 86 12.68 5.20 5.23
N TYR A 87 11.40 4.98 5.50
CA TYR A 87 10.40 6.02 5.63
C TYR A 87 10.69 6.94 6.82
N ASP A 88 10.92 6.36 8.00
CA ASP A 88 11.21 7.11 9.22
C ASP A 88 12.50 7.93 9.11
N PHE A 89 13.52 7.37 8.46
CA PHE A 89 14.76 8.09 8.19
C PHE A 89 14.54 9.29 7.27
N CYS A 90 13.77 9.13 6.18
CA CYS A 90 13.52 10.21 5.24
C CYS A 90 12.67 11.34 5.83
N PHE A 91 11.73 11.02 6.72
CA PHE A 91 10.80 11.99 7.30
C PHE A 91 11.16 12.44 8.73
N GLY A 92 12.31 12.00 9.26
CA GLY A 92 12.76 12.36 10.61
C GLY A 92 11.84 11.87 11.72
N ILE A 93 11.12 10.77 11.50
CA ILE A 93 10.22 10.17 12.47
C ILE A 93 11.01 9.23 13.40
N PRO A 94 10.68 9.14 14.71
CA PRO A 94 11.36 8.21 15.61
C PRO A 94 11.26 6.74 15.14
N PHE A 95 12.37 6.03 15.14
CA PHE A 95 12.48 4.63 14.67
C PHE A 95 11.72 3.58 15.51
N VAL A 96 10.91 3.98 16.47
CA VAL A 96 10.19 3.04 17.31
C VAL A 96 8.94 2.56 16.58
N PRO A 97 8.94 1.35 15.98
CA PRO A 97 7.73 0.79 15.43
C PRO A 97 6.71 0.61 16.55
N LEU A 98 5.46 0.99 16.31
CA LEU A 98 4.36 0.85 17.27
C LEU A 98 4.43 1.80 18.49
N SER A 99 5.12 2.92 18.41
CA SER A 99 4.94 3.95 19.42
C SER A 99 3.47 4.40 19.41
N THR A 100 2.82 4.32 20.57
CA THR A 100 1.38 4.57 20.74
C THR A 100 1.03 6.05 20.71
N GLY A 101 1.39 6.74 19.64
CA GLY A 101 1.00 8.13 19.43
C GLY A 101 0.01 8.24 18.27
N PRO A 102 -1.02 9.11 18.34
CA PRO A 102 -1.96 9.33 17.24
C PRO A 102 -1.30 9.89 15.97
N PHE A 103 -0.02 10.25 16.04
CA PHE A 103 0.78 10.81 14.96
C PHE A 103 1.87 9.84 14.45
N ASN A 104 1.86 8.59 14.88
CA ASN A 104 2.79 7.59 14.37
C ASN A 104 2.36 7.17 12.95
N GLN A 105 2.97 7.78 11.94
CA GLN A 105 2.72 7.45 10.55
C GLN A 105 3.51 6.21 10.18
N THR A 106 2.82 5.11 10.01
CA THR A 106 3.39 3.90 9.40
C THR A 106 3.31 3.99 7.88
N GLY A 107 4.35 3.50 7.19
CA GLY A 107 4.34 3.45 5.73
C GLY A 107 3.15 2.65 5.18
N VAL A 108 2.67 3.02 4.00
CA VAL A 108 1.52 2.36 3.31
C VAL A 108 1.68 0.84 3.21
N VAL A 109 2.91 0.34 3.15
CA VAL A 109 3.20 -1.11 3.03
C VAL A 109 2.69 -1.89 4.26
N TRP A 110 2.68 -1.30 5.46
CA TRP A 110 2.06 -1.89 6.65
C TRP A 110 0.56 -2.09 6.47
N SER A 111 -0.14 -1.08 5.97
CA SER A 111 -1.57 -1.19 5.68
C SER A 111 -1.87 -2.29 4.67
N LEU A 112 -1.03 -2.42 3.63
CA LEU A 112 -1.15 -3.48 2.63
C LEU A 112 -0.93 -4.87 3.24
N ALA A 113 0.07 -5.03 4.13
CA ALA A 113 0.35 -6.29 4.80
C ALA A 113 -0.81 -6.73 5.72
N TRP A 114 -1.36 -5.81 6.49
CA TRP A 114 -2.55 -6.08 7.31
C TRP A 114 -3.80 -6.33 6.48
N GLY A 115 -3.96 -5.63 5.35
CA GLY A 115 -5.03 -5.89 4.41
C GLY A 115 -5.00 -7.31 3.84
N LEU A 116 -3.80 -7.84 3.56
CA LEU A 116 -3.64 -9.24 3.17
C LEU A 116 -4.08 -10.18 4.29
N VAL A 117 -3.74 -9.89 5.55
CA VAL A 117 -4.19 -10.69 6.70
C VAL A 117 -5.71 -10.68 6.81
N LEU A 118 -6.34 -9.51 6.63
CA LEU A 118 -7.80 -9.40 6.63
C LEU A 118 -8.45 -10.22 5.52
N LEU A 119 -7.85 -10.25 4.32
CA LEU A 119 -8.33 -11.11 3.22
C LEU A 119 -8.27 -12.60 3.60
N VAL A 120 -7.15 -13.02 4.21
CA VAL A 120 -6.99 -14.42 4.67
C VAL A 120 -8.04 -14.76 5.74
N ILE A 121 -8.27 -13.86 6.69
CA ILE A 121 -9.30 -14.04 7.73
C ILE A 121 -10.70 -14.11 7.12
N HIS A 122 -10.99 -13.24 6.16
CA HIS A 122 -12.29 -13.20 5.49
C HIS A 122 -12.58 -14.50 4.72
N ASP A 123 -11.58 -15.06 4.05
CA ASP A 123 -11.71 -16.28 3.26
C ASP A 123 -11.65 -17.57 4.10
N ASP A 124 -11.24 -17.49 5.37
CA ASP A 124 -11.18 -18.67 6.23
C ASP A 124 -12.59 -19.11 6.64
N ALA A 125 -13.04 -20.21 6.03
CA ALA A 125 -14.35 -20.82 6.33
C ALA A 125 -14.48 -21.35 7.78
N ARG A 126 -13.35 -21.46 8.52
CA ARG A 126 -13.37 -21.92 9.92
C ARG A 126 -13.77 -20.82 10.89
N LEU A 127 -13.65 -19.56 10.48
CA LEU A 127 -14.06 -18.44 11.31
C LEU A 127 -15.57 -18.28 11.27
N LYS A 128 -16.16 -18.13 12.46
CA LYS A 128 -17.60 -17.87 12.57
C LYS A 128 -17.95 -16.55 11.93
N ASP A 129 -19.11 -16.46 11.32
CA ASP A 129 -19.56 -15.27 10.57
C ASP A 129 -19.53 -13.98 11.40
N TRP A 130 -19.76 -14.09 12.72
CA TRP A 130 -19.70 -12.92 13.62
C TRP A 130 -18.28 -12.32 13.76
N VAL A 131 -17.22 -13.11 13.58
CA VAL A 131 -15.82 -12.63 13.59
C VAL A 131 -15.49 -11.89 12.28
N LYS A 132 -16.20 -12.24 11.21
CA LYS A 132 -15.99 -11.62 9.90
C LYS A 132 -16.68 -10.25 9.76
N ILE A 133 -17.69 -10.00 10.59
CA ILE A 133 -18.51 -8.78 10.54
C ILE A 133 -18.06 -7.73 11.57
N ALA A 134 -17.36 -8.16 12.64
CA ALA A 134 -16.83 -7.26 13.69
C ALA A 134 -15.60 -6.52 13.23
#